data_078d4d4c1e0c5a7c0fcd12d029520d9f
#
_entry.id   078d4d4c1e0c5a7c0fcd12d029520d9f
#
_cell.length_a   1.000
_cell.length_b   1.000
_cell.length_c   1.000
_cell.angle_alpha   90.00
_cell.angle_beta   90.00
_cell.angle_gamma   90.00
#
_symmetry.space_group_name_H-M   'P 1'
#
loop_
_entity.id
_entity.type
_entity.pdbx_description
1 polymer ?
#
loop_
_entity_poly.entity_id
_entity_poly.type
_entity_poly.pdbx_seq_one_letter_code
_entity_poly.pdbx_strand_id
1 'polypeptide(L)'
;MAGGYATRLRPLSYALPKLLFPVGGRPVLEQTIDHLSSFGVDEVILAVKYLADELREHFGEEYHGVKIRYSLEPKPLGTGGPIAFARKYYGRKETLLAMNGDIFAEINIDAMRKVHESSGALATIALHEVDDPTRFGVARLDKYSRIGEFVEKPKLADAPSKLINAGTYLLEPAAVQRIPLGRKVIIEREVFPALANEGRLFGYVHSGTWFDIGNIDDFRKANFIVLENRAPSSVIVGEDARVSKSAKLTYPGLIGDHTTVGDGANVGPRAIIGRHVRIGEKANVVETIMFDNAEVGSNSSIEGAVVGDSVRIGREVVIQKGSVISSHVTIHDNVRVTRDVYIHPHREINEDILNSGHVV
;
A
#
# COMPACT_ATOMS: atom_id res chain seq x y z
N MET A 1 -6.16 9.82 3.37
CA MET A 1 -6.27 9.55 4.84
C MET A 1 -5.22 8.52 5.20
N ALA A 2 -4.26 8.85 6.08
CA ALA A 2 -3.00 8.13 6.27
C ALA A 2 -2.57 8.01 7.75
N GLY A 3 -3.49 8.24 8.68
CA GLY A 3 -3.20 8.34 10.12
C GLY A 3 -3.09 7.02 10.90
N GLY A 4 -3.11 5.86 10.23
CA GLY A 4 -3.10 4.54 10.87
C GLY A 4 -1.71 4.06 11.30
N TYR A 5 -1.61 3.30 12.41
CA TYR A 5 -0.36 2.70 12.90
C TYR A 5 0.11 1.47 12.11
N ALA A 6 -0.66 0.97 11.17
CA ALA A 6 -0.35 -0.21 10.34
C ALA A 6 0.16 -1.44 11.14
N THR A 7 -0.43 -1.72 12.29
CA THR A 7 0.07 -2.73 13.26
C THR A 7 0.15 -4.14 12.70
N ARG A 8 -0.70 -4.49 11.72
CA ARG A 8 -0.70 -5.80 11.04
C ARG A 8 0.41 -5.95 10.00
N LEU A 9 1.16 -4.87 9.71
CA LEU A 9 2.34 -4.85 8.84
C LEU A 9 3.66 -4.83 9.63
N ARG A 10 3.58 -4.95 10.95
CA ARG A 10 4.79 -5.09 11.79
C ARG A 10 5.51 -6.40 11.45
N PRO A 11 6.85 -6.38 11.46
CA PRO A 11 7.74 -5.34 11.98
C PRO A 11 8.09 -4.23 10.98
N LEU A 12 7.76 -4.33 9.69
CA LEU A 12 8.12 -3.33 8.67
C LEU A 12 7.60 -1.93 9.01
N SER A 13 6.37 -1.83 9.49
CA SER A 13 5.73 -0.55 9.80
C SER A 13 6.23 0.14 11.08
N TYR A 14 7.23 -0.40 11.76
CA TYR A 14 7.95 0.33 12.80
C TYR A 14 8.92 1.37 12.25
N ALA A 15 9.52 1.10 11.09
CA ALA A 15 10.55 1.94 10.50
C ALA A 15 10.07 2.71 9.26
N LEU A 16 9.02 2.23 8.57
CA LEU A 16 8.56 2.82 7.32
C LEU A 16 7.05 3.05 7.37
N PRO A 17 6.55 4.26 7.01
CA PRO A 17 5.12 4.50 6.85
C PRO A 17 4.52 3.54 5.80
N LYS A 18 3.35 2.98 6.08
CA LYS A 18 2.65 2.08 5.15
C LYS A 18 2.50 2.64 3.74
N LEU A 19 2.33 3.95 3.62
CA LEU A 19 2.19 4.67 2.35
C LEU A 19 3.45 4.61 1.48
N LEU A 20 4.61 4.37 2.09
CA LEU A 20 5.89 4.20 1.40
C LEU A 20 6.21 2.73 1.11
N PHE A 21 5.34 1.78 1.46
CA PHE A 21 5.55 0.39 1.10
C PHE A 21 5.49 0.24 -0.42
N PRO A 22 6.50 -0.42 -1.03
CA PRO A 22 6.54 -0.58 -2.48
C PRO A 22 5.54 -1.63 -2.95
N VAL A 23 4.72 -1.29 -3.94
CA VAL A 23 3.91 -2.23 -4.71
C VAL A 23 4.36 -2.21 -6.16
N GLY A 24 4.81 -3.36 -6.66
CA GLY A 24 5.42 -3.43 -7.98
C GLY A 24 6.66 -2.53 -8.13
N GLY A 25 7.47 -2.43 -7.06
CA GLY A 25 8.75 -1.71 -7.02
C GLY A 25 8.68 -0.21 -6.76
N ARG A 26 7.49 0.38 -6.54
CA ARG A 26 7.32 1.81 -6.25
C ARG A 26 6.41 2.04 -5.05
N PRO A 27 6.69 3.03 -4.17
CA PRO A 27 5.80 3.41 -3.07
C PRO A 27 4.35 3.63 -3.51
N VAL A 28 3.40 3.13 -2.72
CA VAL A 28 1.96 3.25 -3.05
C VAL A 28 1.54 4.70 -3.19
N LEU A 29 1.99 5.58 -2.30
CA LEU A 29 1.58 6.98 -2.34
C LEU A 29 2.16 7.73 -3.54
N GLU A 30 3.38 7.41 -4.00
CA GLU A 30 3.93 7.96 -5.25
C GLU A 30 3.01 7.63 -6.43
N GLN A 31 2.66 6.34 -6.57
CA GLN A 31 1.78 5.88 -7.65
C GLN A 31 0.38 6.50 -7.55
N THR A 32 -0.13 6.68 -6.32
CA THR A 32 -1.42 7.35 -6.10
C THR A 32 -1.36 8.83 -6.52
N ILE A 33 -0.30 9.56 -6.17
CA ILE A 33 -0.15 10.97 -6.55
C ILE A 33 0.00 11.11 -8.07
N ASP A 34 0.84 10.29 -8.71
CA ASP A 34 0.99 10.28 -10.17
C ASP A 34 -0.34 9.97 -10.87
N HIS A 35 -1.09 8.99 -10.37
CA HIS A 35 -2.41 8.65 -10.88
C HIS A 35 -3.39 9.83 -10.77
N LEU A 36 -3.47 10.48 -9.61
CA LEU A 36 -4.32 11.65 -9.39
C LEU A 36 -3.91 12.84 -10.27
N SER A 37 -2.61 13.08 -10.42
CA SER A 37 -2.08 14.14 -11.31
C SER A 37 -2.53 13.93 -12.75
N SER A 38 -2.62 12.69 -13.24
CA SER A 38 -3.11 12.39 -14.58
C SER A 38 -4.58 12.79 -14.83
N PHE A 39 -5.35 13.02 -13.76
CA PHE A 39 -6.71 13.58 -13.78
C PHE A 39 -6.78 15.07 -13.43
N GLY A 40 -5.64 15.76 -13.41
CA GLY A 40 -5.56 17.19 -13.18
C GLY A 40 -5.61 17.60 -11.70
N VAL A 41 -5.34 16.68 -10.78
CA VAL A 41 -5.16 17.04 -9.35
C VAL A 41 -3.79 17.68 -9.18
N ASP A 42 -3.76 18.90 -8.69
CA ASP A 42 -2.57 19.72 -8.48
C ASP A 42 -2.21 19.95 -7.00
N GLU A 43 -3.09 19.56 -6.08
CA GLU A 43 -2.83 19.62 -4.63
C GLU A 43 -3.35 18.37 -3.91
N VAL A 44 -2.52 17.78 -3.04
CA VAL A 44 -2.87 16.64 -2.19
C VAL A 44 -2.65 17.00 -0.72
N ILE A 45 -3.66 16.74 0.12
CA ILE A 45 -3.58 16.93 1.57
C ILE A 45 -3.41 15.57 2.24
N LEU A 46 -2.24 15.31 2.79
CA LEU A 46 -1.94 14.10 3.54
C LEU A 46 -2.41 14.28 4.99
N ALA A 47 -3.51 13.62 5.36
CA ALA A 47 -3.96 13.55 6.74
C ALA A 47 -3.19 12.42 7.45
N VAL A 48 -2.18 12.79 8.23
CA VAL A 48 -1.18 11.89 8.80
C VAL A 48 -1.07 12.07 10.31
N LYS A 49 -0.55 11.04 10.99
CA LYS A 49 -0.23 11.06 12.41
C LYS A 49 1.10 10.40 12.73
N TYR A 50 1.24 9.15 12.32
CA TYR A 50 2.40 8.31 12.61
C TYR A 50 3.41 8.41 11.47
N LEU A 51 4.70 8.54 11.80
CA LEU A 51 5.79 8.64 10.83
C LEU A 51 5.54 9.76 9.79
N ALA A 52 5.07 10.92 10.25
CA ALA A 52 4.76 12.05 9.35
C ALA A 52 6.02 12.74 8.83
N ASP A 53 7.12 12.69 9.59
CA ASP A 53 8.38 13.30 9.22
C ASP A 53 9.06 12.52 8.08
N GLU A 54 8.96 11.20 8.06
CA GLU A 54 9.42 10.33 6.98
C GLU A 54 8.67 10.61 5.67
N LEU A 55 7.36 10.84 5.75
CA LEU A 55 6.57 11.24 4.58
C LEU A 55 6.97 12.64 4.08
N ARG A 56 7.28 13.54 5.02
CA ARG A 56 7.71 14.90 4.69
C ARG A 56 9.11 14.93 4.09
N GLU A 57 10.00 14.08 4.59
CA GLU A 57 11.35 13.91 4.01
C GLU A 57 11.26 13.34 2.58
N HIS A 58 10.36 12.39 2.34
CA HIS A 58 10.20 11.74 1.04
C HIS A 58 9.54 12.63 -0.02
N PHE A 59 8.45 13.32 0.32
CA PHE A 59 7.64 14.08 -0.66
C PHE A 59 7.89 15.59 -0.65
N GLY A 60 8.46 16.15 0.41
CA GLY A 60 8.61 17.60 0.55
C GLY A 60 7.27 18.33 0.55
N GLU A 61 7.26 19.53 -0.03
CA GLU A 61 6.06 20.37 -0.21
C GLU A 61 5.48 20.26 -1.63
N GLU A 62 6.19 19.57 -2.54
CA GLU A 62 5.79 19.33 -3.92
C GLU A 62 6.39 18.02 -4.43
N TYR A 63 5.59 17.23 -5.16
CA TYR A 63 6.02 15.98 -5.78
C TYR A 63 5.46 15.90 -7.20
N HIS A 64 6.34 15.82 -8.21
CA HIS A 64 6.01 15.76 -9.65
C HIS A 64 5.01 16.84 -10.09
N GLY A 65 5.15 18.09 -9.58
CA GLY A 65 4.26 19.21 -9.89
C GLY A 65 2.97 19.24 -9.07
N VAL A 66 2.75 18.26 -8.19
CA VAL A 66 1.61 18.24 -7.26
C VAL A 66 2.03 18.80 -5.91
N LYS A 67 1.32 19.81 -5.44
CA LYS A 67 1.55 20.41 -4.12
C LYS A 67 1.13 19.46 -3.00
N ILE A 68 1.98 19.25 -2.01
CA ILE A 68 1.72 18.38 -0.88
C ILE A 68 1.54 19.20 0.39
N ARG A 69 0.41 19.01 1.06
CA ARG A 69 0.15 19.58 2.40
C ARG A 69 -0.02 18.50 3.43
N TYR A 70 0.38 18.78 4.67
CA TYR A 70 0.33 17.85 5.77
C TYR A 70 -0.68 18.32 6.82
N SER A 71 -1.73 17.54 7.02
CA SER A 71 -2.72 17.73 8.09
C SER A 71 -2.40 16.78 9.24
N LEU A 72 -1.65 17.28 10.24
CA LEU A 72 -1.19 16.46 11.38
C LEU A 72 -2.32 16.27 12.38
N GLU A 73 -2.77 15.04 12.56
CA GLU A 73 -3.82 14.67 13.50
C GLU A 73 -3.26 14.60 14.93
N PRO A 74 -3.83 15.32 15.91
CA PRO A 74 -3.36 15.28 17.31
C PRO A 74 -3.62 13.93 18.00
N LYS A 75 -4.63 13.21 17.54
CA LYS A 75 -5.04 11.86 17.99
C LYS A 75 -5.72 11.12 16.84
N PRO A 76 -5.88 9.76 16.90
CA PRO A 76 -6.62 9.03 15.88
C PRO A 76 -8.07 9.50 15.77
N LEU A 77 -8.45 10.03 14.62
CA LEU A 77 -9.77 10.61 14.38
C LEU A 77 -10.74 9.70 13.61
N GLY A 78 -10.34 8.45 13.30
CA GLY A 78 -11.13 7.50 12.52
C GLY A 78 -11.02 7.77 11.02
N THR A 79 -12.01 7.37 10.23
CA THR A 79 -12.01 7.54 8.77
C THR A 79 -12.66 8.87 8.32
N GLY A 80 -13.61 9.39 9.05
CA GLY A 80 -14.26 10.68 8.77
C GLY A 80 -13.57 11.86 9.41
N GLY A 81 -13.05 11.69 10.63
CA GLY A 81 -12.44 12.79 11.39
C GLY A 81 -11.27 13.49 10.68
N PRO A 82 -10.36 12.79 10.00
CA PRO A 82 -9.29 13.40 9.20
C PRO A 82 -9.81 14.33 8.11
N ILE A 83 -10.91 13.96 7.43
CA ILE A 83 -11.56 14.77 6.41
C ILE A 83 -12.06 16.10 7.02
N ALA A 84 -12.76 16.00 8.17
CA ALA A 84 -13.23 17.18 8.86
C ALA A 84 -12.09 18.05 9.39
N PHE A 85 -11.03 17.46 9.92
CA PHE A 85 -9.87 18.17 10.46
C PHE A 85 -9.07 18.91 9.38
N ALA A 86 -9.02 18.35 8.17
CA ALA A 86 -8.36 18.95 7.02
C ALA A 86 -9.14 20.12 6.38
N ARG A 87 -10.37 20.45 6.83
CA ARG A 87 -11.21 21.52 6.25
C ARG A 87 -10.53 22.89 6.15
N LYS A 88 -9.54 23.16 6.98
CA LYS A 88 -8.76 24.42 6.96
C LYS A 88 -7.86 24.56 5.72
N TYR A 89 -7.63 23.48 4.98
CA TYR A 89 -6.72 23.44 3.83
C TYR A 89 -7.45 23.48 2.49
N TYR A 90 -8.74 23.24 2.40
CA TYR A 90 -9.51 23.23 1.15
C TYR A 90 -10.76 24.11 1.20
N GLY A 91 -11.26 24.48 0.04
CA GLY A 91 -12.41 25.39 -0.11
C GLY A 91 -13.72 24.82 0.44
N ARG A 92 -14.57 25.71 0.96
CA ARG A 92 -15.87 25.30 1.54
C ARG A 92 -16.96 25.00 0.50
N LYS A 93 -16.68 25.26 -0.77
CA LYS A 93 -17.65 25.14 -1.87
C LYS A 93 -17.26 24.10 -2.91
N GLU A 94 -16.14 23.40 -2.71
CA GLU A 94 -15.58 22.46 -3.67
C GLU A 94 -15.94 21.03 -3.29
N THR A 95 -16.22 20.19 -4.29
CA THR A 95 -16.32 18.75 -4.12
C THR A 95 -14.95 18.20 -3.72
N LEU A 96 -14.89 17.44 -2.64
CA LEU A 96 -13.66 16.83 -2.13
C LEU A 96 -13.49 15.43 -2.67
N LEU A 97 -12.35 15.13 -3.29
CA LEU A 97 -11.88 13.77 -3.50
C LEU A 97 -11.13 13.31 -2.24
N ALA A 98 -11.65 12.31 -1.55
CA ALA A 98 -11.02 11.73 -0.36
C ALA A 98 -10.68 10.25 -0.61
N MET A 99 -9.47 9.83 -0.20
CA MET A 99 -8.99 8.47 -0.42
C MET A 99 -8.36 7.89 0.85
N ASN A 100 -8.54 6.58 1.03
CA ASN A 100 -7.76 5.80 1.99
C ASN A 100 -6.35 5.62 1.42
N GLY A 101 -5.31 6.05 2.14
CA GLY A 101 -3.93 6.02 1.64
C GLY A 101 -3.32 4.62 1.64
N ASP A 102 -3.99 3.63 2.22
CA ASP A 102 -3.54 2.25 2.31
C ASP A 102 -4.15 1.32 1.25
N ILE A 103 -4.84 1.89 0.28
CA ILE A 103 -5.41 1.18 -0.86
C ILE A 103 -4.61 1.50 -2.11
N PHE A 104 -4.21 0.47 -2.82
CA PHE A 104 -3.68 0.57 -4.17
C PHE A 104 -4.81 0.33 -5.16
N ALA A 105 -5.21 1.36 -5.91
CA ALA A 105 -6.27 1.28 -6.90
C ALA A 105 -6.12 2.35 -7.98
N GLU A 106 -6.32 1.97 -9.22
CA GLU A 106 -6.29 2.87 -10.39
C GLU A 106 -7.71 3.27 -10.80
N ILE A 107 -8.40 4.00 -9.91
CA ILE A 107 -9.81 4.39 -10.11
C ILE A 107 -9.91 5.49 -11.19
N ASN A 108 -10.78 5.30 -12.16
CA ASN A 108 -11.08 6.32 -13.16
C ASN A 108 -11.89 7.46 -12.51
N ILE A 109 -11.18 8.52 -12.10
CA ILE A 109 -11.76 9.66 -11.38
C ILE A 109 -12.77 10.43 -12.24
N ASP A 110 -12.52 10.56 -13.55
CA ASP A 110 -13.45 11.24 -14.45
C ASP A 110 -14.76 10.48 -14.62
N ALA A 111 -14.71 9.14 -14.72
CA ALA A 111 -15.91 8.32 -14.78
C ALA A 111 -16.69 8.39 -13.46
N MET A 112 -16.00 8.35 -12.33
CA MET A 112 -16.60 8.50 -11.00
C MET A 112 -17.27 9.87 -10.84
N ARG A 113 -16.59 10.95 -11.30
CA ARG A 113 -17.13 12.31 -11.30
C ARG A 113 -18.40 12.45 -12.13
N LYS A 114 -18.45 11.85 -13.33
CA LYS A 114 -19.66 11.83 -14.15
C LYS A 114 -20.85 11.20 -13.43
N VAL A 115 -20.66 10.09 -12.73
CA VAL A 115 -21.70 9.47 -11.91
C VAL A 115 -22.14 10.41 -10.80
N HIS A 116 -21.20 11.04 -10.11
CA HIS A 116 -21.47 11.98 -9.02
C HIS A 116 -22.31 13.18 -9.47
N GLU A 117 -21.89 13.86 -10.52
CA GLU A 117 -22.54 15.04 -11.05
C GLU A 117 -23.96 14.74 -11.62
N SER A 118 -24.08 13.66 -12.42
CA SER A 118 -25.34 13.30 -13.06
C SER A 118 -26.41 12.81 -12.08
N SER A 119 -26.00 12.25 -10.94
CA SER A 119 -26.94 11.73 -9.92
C SER A 119 -27.39 12.78 -8.91
N GLY A 120 -26.75 13.93 -8.84
CA GLY A 120 -26.96 14.92 -7.79
C GLY A 120 -26.61 14.37 -6.40
N ALA A 121 -25.61 13.51 -6.32
CA ALA A 121 -25.16 12.88 -5.07
C ALA A 121 -24.64 13.92 -4.06
N LEU A 122 -24.79 13.64 -2.76
CA LEU A 122 -24.00 14.32 -1.74
C LEU A 122 -22.68 13.58 -1.49
N ALA A 123 -22.69 12.25 -1.71
CA ALA A 123 -21.47 11.46 -1.70
C ALA A 123 -21.55 10.35 -2.75
N THR A 124 -20.41 10.07 -3.39
CA THR A 124 -20.23 8.90 -4.26
C THR A 124 -19.04 8.09 -3.73
N ILE A 125 -19.24 6.79 -3.59
CA ILE A 125 -18.22 5.84 -3.14
C ILE A 125 -17.76 5.02 -4.34
N ALA A 126 -16.45 4.88 -4.55
CA ALA A 126 -15.93 3.85 -5.43
C ALA A 126 -16.14 2.49 -4.79
N LEU A 127 -16.70 1.56 -5.55
CA LEU A 127 -17.00 0.19 -5.12
C LEU A 127 -16.19 -0.80 -5.94
N HIS A 128 -15.79 -1.91 -5.33
CA HIS A 128 -15.09 -3.01 -5.99
C HIS A 128 -15.73 -4.34 -5.63
N GLU A 129 -15.78 -5.27 -6.57
CA GLU A 129 -16.36 -6.60 -6.33
C GLU A 129 -15.31 -7.56 -5.77
N VAL A 130 -15.64 -8.24 -4.65
CA VAL A 130 -14.76 -9.23 -4.01
C VAL A 130 -15.55 -10.50 -3.66
N ASP A 131 -14.83 -11.62 -3.50
CA ASP A 131 -15.48 -12.88 -3.11
C ASP A 131 -15.90 -12.88 -1.64
N ASP A 132 -15.07 -12.38 -0.74
CA ASP A 132 -15.38 -12.24 0.69
C ASP A 132 -15.46 -10.76 1.10
N PRO A 133 -16.68 -10.20 1.26
CA PRO A 133 -16.88 -8.80 1.61
C PRO A 133 -16.82 -8.52 3.12
N THR A 134 -16.69 -9.53 3.99
CA THR A 134 -16.89 -9.41 5.44
C THR A 134 -15.93 -8.46 6.14
N ARG A 135 -14.78 -8.17 5.52
CA ARG A 135 -13.75 -7.28 6.07
C ARG A 135 -14.01 -5.79 5.80
N PHE A 136 -15.01 -5.44 4.97
CA PHE A 136 -15.21 -4.12 4.40
C PHE A 136 -16.62 -3.59 4.63
N GLY A 137 -16.83 -2.31 4.35
CA GLY A 137 -18.17 -1.78 4.15
C GLY A 137 -18.75 -2.31 2.83
N VAL A 138 -19.98 -2.78 2.87
CA VAL A 138 -20.66 -3.42 1.71
C VAL A 138 -21.85 -2.61 1.29
N ALA A 139 -21.98 -2.36 -0.01
CA ALA A 139 -23.05 -1.56 -0.58
C ALA A 139 -23.94 -2.36 -1.52
N ARG A 140 -25.25 -2.12 -1.50
CA ARG A 140 -26.18 -2.60 -2.52
C ARG A 140 -26.65 -1.44 -3.39
N LEU A 141 -26.41 -1.58 -4.71
CA LEU A 141 -26.83 -0.61 -5.70
C LEU A 141 -28.21 -0.93 -6.28
N ASP A 142 -28.94 0.12 -6.60
CA ASP A 142 -30.07 0.05 -7.54
C ASP A 142 -29.60 0.24 -9.00
N LYS A 143 -30.53 0.15 -9.93
CA LYS A 143 -30.26 0.34 -11.37
C LYS A 143 -29.79 1.74 -11.77
N TYR A 144 -29.86 2.72 -10.88
CA TYR A 144 -29.42 4.10 -11.07
C TYR A 144 -28.12 4.40 -10.32
N SER A 145 -27.38 3.38 -9.89
CA SER A 145 -26.17 3.48 -9.10
C SER A 145 -26.35 4.10 -7.70
N ARG A 146 -27.61 4.20 -7.20
CA ARG A 146 -27.88 4.67 -5.84
C ARG A 146 -27.59 3.54 -4.86
N ILE A 147 -26.92 3.86 -3.77
CA ILE A 147 -26.72 2.94 -2.65
C ILE A 147 -27.98 2.96 -1.77
N GLY A 148 -28.77 1.90 -1.84
CA GLY A 148 -29.97 1.73 -1.02
C GLY A 148 -29.68 1.13 0.33
N GLU A 149 -28.53 0.44 0.47
CA GLU A 149 -28.10 -0.18 1.72
C GLU A 149 -26.57 -0.15 1.81
N PHE A 150 -26.06 0.24 2.97
CA PHE A 150 -24.64 0.24 3.28
C PHE A 150 -24.40 -0.35 4.68
N VAL A 151 -23.66 -1.46 4.77
CA VAL A 151 -23.38 -2.18 6.02
C VAL A 151 -21.89 -2.32 6.21
N GLU A 152 -21.37 -1.80 7.33
CA GLU A 152 -19.95 -1.87 7.69
C GLU A 152 -19.61 -3.20 8.33
N LYS A 153 -18.75 -3.98 7.69
CA LYS A 153 -18.25 -5.30 8.13
C LYS A 153 -19.35 -6.27 8.52
N PRO A 154 -20.25 -6.61 7.59
CA PRO A 154 -21.32 -7.56 7.85
C PRO A 154 -20.77 -8.98 8.09
N LYS A 155 -21.59 -9.84 8.69
CA LYS A 155 -21.37 -11.28 8.55
C LYS A 155 -21.68 -11.68 7.11
N LEU A 156 -21.09 -12.78 6.63
CA LEU A 156 -21.27 -13.20 5.23
C LEU A 156 -22.77 -13.39 4.86
N ALA A 157 -23.56 -13.94 5.78
CA ALA A 157 -24.99 -14.13 5.58
C ALA A 157 -25.82 -12.82 5.53
N ASP A 158 -25.28 -11.74 6.10
CA ASP A 158 -25.93 -10.43 6.19
C ASP A 158 -25.38 -9.42 5.17
N ALA A 159 -24.41 -9.85 4.34
CA ALA A 159 -23.81 -8.98 3.34
C ALA A 159 -24.82 -8.68 2.21
N PRO A 160 -25.15 -7.39 1.96
CA PRO A 160 -26.19 -7.03 0.98
C PRO A 160 -25.75 -7.28 -0.46
N SER A 161 -24.47 -7.46 -0.72
CA SER A 161 -23.87 -7.75 -2.02
C SER A 161 -22.39 -8.18 -1.86
N LYS A 162 -21.67 -8.30 -3.00
CA LYS A 162 -20.20 -8.45 -3.04
C LYS A 162 -19.47 -7.13 -3.33
N LEU A 163 -20.18 -6.00 -3.47
CA LEU A 163 -19.61 -4.70 -3.76
C LEU A 163 -19.15 -4.02 -2.48
N ILE A 164 -17.84 -3.93 -2.32
CA ILE A 164 -17.22 -3.33 -1.14
C ILE A 164 -16.85 -1.87 -1.37
N ASN A 165 -16.74 -1.12 -0.30
CA ASN A 165 -16.15 0.21 -0.27
C ASN A 165 -14.67 0.15 -0.66
N ALA A 166 -14.34 0.69 -1.83
CA ALA A 166 -12.98 0.73 -2.36
C ALA A 166 -12.12 1.86 -1.77
N GLY A 167 -12.64 2.61 -0.79
CA GLY A 167 -11.88 3.62 -0.06
C GLY A 167 -11.58 4.92 -0.82
N THR A 168 -12.34 5.22 -1.87
CA THR A 168 -12.27 6.48 -2.61
C THR A 168 -13.64 7.12 -2.68
N TYR A 169 -13.72 8.41 -2.37
CA TYR A 169 -14.97 9.13 -2.18
C TYR A 169 -14.96 10.47 -2.88
N LEU A 170 -16.05 10.84 -3.57
CA LEU A 170 -16.38 12.22 -3.90
C LEU A 170 -17.41 12.71 -2.89
N LEU A 171 -17.11 13.80 -2.22
CA LEU A 171 -17.93 14.36 -1.12
C LEU A 171 -18.27 15.81 -1.40
N GLU A 172 -19.56 16.09 -1.50
CA GLU A 172 -20.04 17.48 -1.55
C GLU A 172 -19.81 18.19 -0.22
N PRO A 173 -19.67 19.53 -0.21
CA PRO A 173 -19.53 20.32 1.01
C PRO A 173 -20.59 20.00 2.07
N ALA A 174 -21.82 19.76 1.65
CA ALA A 174 -22.92 19.40 2.54
C ALA A 174 -22.73 18.03 3.22
N ALA A 175 -22.11 17.07 2.55
CA ALA A 175 -21.73 15.79 3.18
C ALA A 175 -20.58 15.96 4.15
N VAL A 176 -19.54 16.72 3.76
CA VAL A 176 -18.40 17.01 4.62
C VAL A 176 -18.81 17.74 5.91
N GLN A 177 -19.76 18.67 5.83
CA GLN A 177 -20.28 19.42 7.01
C GLN A 177 -20.95 18.51 8.02
N ARG A 178 -21.46 17.34 7.63
CA ARG A 178 -22.06 16.35 8.55
C ARG A 178 -21.04 15.63 9.41
N ILE A 179 -19.75 15.72 9.08
CA ILE A 179 -18.68 15.08 9.85
C ILE A 179 -18.33 16.00 11.02
N PRO A 180 -18.59 15.63 12.30
CA PRO A 180 -18.27 16.46 13.44
C PRO A 180 -16.78 16.72 13.62
N LEU A 181 -16.41 17.91 14.02
CA LEU A 181 -15.05 18.29 14.38
C LEU A 181 -14.68 17.82 15.80
N GLY A 182 -13.38 17.59 16.05
CA GLY A 182 -12.81 17.41 17.38
C GLY A 182 -13.01 16.02 18.03
N ARG A 183 -13.73 15.10 17.38
CA ARG A 183 -13.88 13.72 17.85
C ARG A 183 -13.57 12.69 16.78
N LYS A 184 -13.42 11.44 17.21
CA LYS A 184 -13.34 10.27 16.32
C LYS A 184 -14.67 10.07 15.61
N VAL A 185 -14.62 9.92 14.27
CA VAL A 185 -15.77 9.64 13.40
C VAL A 185 -15.41 8.52 12.45
N ILE A 186 -16.26 7.53 12.35
CA ILE A 186 -16.20 6.46 11.37
C ILE A 186 -17.23 6.80 10.28
N ILE A 187 -16.78 7.30 9.14
CA ILE A 187 -17.66 7.80 8.06
C ILE A 187 -18.62 6.72 7.56
N GLU A 188 -18.14 5.48 7.52
CA GLU A 188 -18.87 4.29 7.08
C GLU A 188 -20.02 3.90 8.02
N ARG A 189 -19.99 4.37 9.25
CA ARG A 189 -21.03 4.07 10.27
C ARG A 189 -21.93 5.25 10.58
N GLU A 190 -21.41 6.47 10.46
CA GLU A 190 -22.11 7.65 10.94
C GLU A 190 -22.66 8.53 9.79
N VAL A 191 -22.00 8.57 8.63
CA VAL A 191 -22.35 9.47 7.54
C VAL A 191 -22.96 8.72 6.36
N PHE A 192 -22.29 7.68 5.86
CA PHE A 192 -22.76 6.96 4.68
C PHE A 192 -24.14 6.31 4.87
N PRO A 193 -24.45 5.63 5.98
CA PRO A 193 -25.79 5.08 6.19
C PRO A 193 -26.89 6.16 6.22
N ALA A 194 -26.62 7.33 6.80
CA ALA A 194 -27.56 8.44 6.82
C ALA A 194 -27.83 8.96 5.40
N LEU A 195 -26.76 9.14 4.59
CA LEU A 195 -26.88 9.57 3.19
C LEU A 195 -27.57 8.52 2.32
N ALA A 196 -27.36 7.22 2.58
CA ALA A 196 -28.08 6.14 1.89
C ALA A 196 -29.59 6.20 2.15
N ASN A 197 -29.98 6.34 3.42
CA ASN A 197 -31.40 6.49 3.82
C ASN A 197 -32.08 7.72 3.21
N GLU A 198 -31.31 8.80 2.96
CA GLU A 198 -31.81 10.00 2.29
C GLU A 198 -31.81 9.87 0.76
N GLY A 199 -31.32 8.75 0.21
CA GLY A 199 -31.17 8.55 -1.23
C GLY A 199 -30.13 9.47 -1.88
N ARG A 200 -29.14 9.93 -1.10
CA ARG A 200 -28.09 10.88 -1.52
C ARG A 200 -26.68 10.25 -1.59
N LEU A 201 -26.58 8.94 -1.39
CA LEU A 201 -25.35 8.15 -1.51
C LEU A 201 -25.40 7.34 -2.81
N PHE A 202 -24.35 7.44 -3.62
CA PHE A 202 -24.23 6.74 -4.90
C PHE A 202 -22.94 5.92 -4.96
N GLY A 203 -22.87 4.94 -5.86
CA GLY A 203 -21.72 4.08 -6.06
C GLY A 203 -21.19 4.17 -7.49
N TYR A 204 -19.87 4.17 -7.61
CA TYR A 204 -19.18 3.97 -8.88
C TYR A 204 -18.46 2.61 -8.82
N VAL A 205 -18.85 1.65 -9.67
CA VAL A 205 -18.21 0.33 -9.69
C VAL A 205 -16.92 0.37 -10.46
N HIS A 206 -15.82 0.11 -9.77
CA HIS A 206 -14.47 0.00 -10.32
C HIS A 206 -14.15 -1.47 -10.62
N SER A 207 -13.82 -1.76 -11.87
CA SER A 207 -13.49 -3.12 -12.34
C SER A 207 -11.98 -3.37 -12.52
N GLY A 208 -11.14 -2.38 -12.24
CA GLY A 208 -9.68 -2.49 -12.38
C GLY A 208 -9.00 -3.08 -11.14
N THR A 209 -7.69 -2.92 -11.10
CA THR A 209 -6.85 -3.35 -9.98
C THR A 209 -7.24 -2.64 -8.69
N TRP A 210 -7.41 -3.41 -7.63
CA TRP A 210 -7.69 -2.92 -6.28
C TRP A 210 -7.08 -3.85 -5.23
N PHE A 211 -6.31 -3.29 -4.28
CA PHE A 211 -5.75 -4.03 -3.14
C PHE A 211 -5.79 -3.20 -1.87
N ASP A 212 -6.29 -3.79 -0.77
CA ASP A 212 -6.07 -3.32 0.59
C ASP A 212 -4.75 -3.92 1.11
N ILE A 213 -3.73 -3.09 1.27
CA ILE A 213 -2.44 -3.52 1.81
C ILE A 213 -2.52 -3.55 3.34
N GLY A 214 -3.41 -4.37 3.88
CA GLY A 214 -3.76 -4.38 5.29
C GLY A 214 -2.84 -5.20 6.19
N ASN A 215 -2.14 -6.19 5.66
CA ASN A 215 -1.23 -7.11 6.35
C ASN A 215 -0.13 -7.60 5.40
N ILE A 216 0.82 -8.38 5.91
CA ILE A 216 1.98 -8.87 5.13
C ILE A 216 1.55 -9.77 3.96
N ASP A 217 0.55 -10.63 4.14
CA ASP A 217 0.10 -11.55 3.08
C ASP A 217 -0.61 -10.79 1.96
N ASP A 218 -1.52 -9.85 2.30
CA ASP A 218 -2.17 -8.97 1.33
C ASP A 218 -1.13 -8.11 0.59
N PHE A 219 -0.10 -7.61 1.29
CA PHE A 219 1.01 -6.87 0.69
C PHE A 219 1.81 -7.72 -0.32
N ARG A 220 2.17 -8.94 0.05
CA ARG A 220 2.87 -9.87 -0.86
C ARG A 220 2.03 -10.21 -2.08
N LYS A 221 0.75 -10.54 -1.85
CA LYS A 221 -0.21 -10.87 -2.92
C LYS A 221 -0.35 -9.71 -3.91
N ALA A 222 -0.53 -8.48 -3.41
CA ALA A 222 -0.63 -7.28 -4.24
C ALA A 222 0.61 -7.10 -5.13
N ASN A 223 1.81 -7.24 -4.54
CA ASN A 223 3.06 -7.13 -5.26
C ASN A 223 3.19 -8.16 -6.39
N PHE A 224 2.89 -9.42 -6.11
CA PHE A 224 3.02 -10.48 -7.11
C PHE A 224 2.00 -10.35 -8.24
N ILE A 225 0.75 -9.96 -7.94
CA ILE A 225 -0.27 -9.73 -8.98
C ILE A 225 0.13 -8.53 -9.86
N VAL A 226 0.60 -7.43 -9.26
CA VAL A 226 1.06 -6.26 -10.02
C VAL A 226 2.28 -6.63 -10.90
N LEU A 227 3.23 -7.41 -10.37
CA LEU A 227 4.37 -7.89 -11.13
C LEU A 227 3.94 -8.77 -12.31
N GLU A 228 3.07 -9.76 -12.05
CA GLU A 228 2.56 -10.68 -13.07
C GLU A 228 1.76 -9.96 -14.17
N ASN A 229 1.01 -8.91 -13.82
CA ASN A 229 0.29 -8.08 -14.79
C ASN A 229 1.26 -7.23 -15.65
N ARG A 230 2.33 -6.69 -15.05
CA ARG A 230 3.29 -5.82 -15.75
C ARG A 230 4.32 -6.59 -16.57
N ALA A 231 4.74 -7.76 -16.11
CA ALA A 231 5.84 -8.53 -16.67
C ALA A 231 5.59 -10.04 -16.67
N PRO A 232 4.49 -10.56 -17.27
CA PRO A 232 4.10 -11.97 -17.16
C PRO A 232 5.16 -12.94 -17.70
N SER A 233 5.95 -12.52 -18.69
CA SER A 233 6.96 -13.34 -19.39
C SER A 233 8.31 -12.64 -19.54
N SER A 234 8.60 -11.66 -18.69
CA SER A 234 9.85 -10.88 -18.74
C SER A 234 10.34 -10.53 -17.35
N VAL A 235 11.55 -10.00 -17.27
CA VAL A 235 12.10 -9.32 -16.09
C VAL A 235 12.26 -7.86 -16.45
N ILE A 236 11.62 -6.98 -15.68
CA ILE A 236 11.81 -5.53 -15.80
C ILE A 236 13.17 -5.22 -15.17
N VAL A 237 14.02 -4.54 -15.90
CA VAL A 237 15.33 -4.09 -15.41
C VAL A 237 15.35 -2.57 -15.44
N GLY A 238 15.58 -1.98 -14.29
CA GLY A 238 15.58 -0.54 -14.07
C GLY A 238 16.78 0.17 -14.69
N GLU A 239 16.75 1.49 -14.64
CA GLU A 239 17.79 2.36 -15.16
C GLU A 239 19.11 2.14 -14.39
N ASP A 240 20.23 2.13 -15.12
CA ASP A 240 21.58 1.90 -14.57
C ASP A 240 21.74 0.62 -13.71
N ALA A 241 20.82 -0.31 -13.79
CA ALA A 241 20.99 -1.61 -13.18
C ALA A 241 22.08 -2.43 -13.91
N ARG A 242 22.97 -3.06 -13.12
CA ARG A 242 24.10 -3.84 -13.63
C ARG A 242 23.92 -5.31 -13.32
N VAL A 243 23.57 -6.09 -14.31
CA VAL A 243 23.38 -7.54 -14.19
C VAL A 243 24.54 -8.26 -14.87
N SER A 244 25.22 -9.12 -14.12
CA SER A 244 26.29 -9.95 -14.69
C SER A 244 25.77 -10.83 -15.82
N LYS A 245 26.61 -11.05 -16.84
CA LYS A 245 26.30 -11.93 -17.98
C LYS A 245 26.10 -13.39 -17.56
N SER A 246 26.69 -13.80 -16.44
CA SER A 246 26.57 -15.14 -15.88
C SER A 246 25.39 -15.27 -14.89
N ALA A 247 24.73 -14.18 -14.53
CA ALA A 247 23.54 -14.22 -13.68
C ALA A 247 22.33 -14.76 -14.45
N LYS A 248 21.48 -15.51 -13.74
CA LYS A 248 20.23 -16.04 -14.27
C LYS A 248 19.06 -15.23 -13.70
N LEU A 249 18.35 -14.52 -14.59
CA LEU A 249 17.08 -13.86 -14.26
C LEU A 249 15.92 -14.74 -14.70
N THR A 250 15.00 -15.05 -13.79
CA THR A 250 13.81 -15.87 -14.07
C THR A 250 12.55 -15.02 -13.91
N TYR A 251 11.72 -14.97 -14.93
CA TYR A 251 10.47 -14.21 -14.94
C TYR A 251 9.32 -14.94 -14.20
N PRO A 252 8.27 -14.18 -13.75
CA PRO A 252 8.22 -12.73 -13.69
C PRO A 252 9.19 -12.17 -12.65
N GLY A 253 9.78 -11.00 -12.92
CA GLY A 253 10.74 -10.37 -12.02
C GLY A 253 10.87 -8.86 -12.25
N LEU A 254 11.38 -8.16 -11.24
CA LEU A 254 11.72 -6.75 -11.30
C LEU A 254 13.05 -6.51 -10.58
N ILE A 255 13.95 -5.83 -11.26
CA ILE A 255 15.23 -5.31 -10.75
C ILE A 255 15.13 -3.79 -10.78
N GLY A 256 15.21 -3.13 -9.63
CA GLY A 256 15.12 -1.68 -9.52
C GLY A 256 16.36 -0.95 -10.02
N ASP A 257 16.23 0.38 -10.14
CA ASP A 257 17.28 1.25 -10.67
C ASP A 257 18.56 1.16 -9.84
N HIS A 258 19.71 1.32 -10.49
CA HIS A 258 21.05 1.30 -9.89
C HIS A 258 21.40 0.03 -9.09
N THR A 259 20.62 -1.04 -9.25
CA THR A 259 20.82 -2.33 -8.57
C THR A 259 21.90 -3.15 -9.28
N THR A 260 22.70 -3.87 -8.51
CA THR A 260 23.76 -4.74 -9.04
C THR A 260 23.47 -6.21 -8.74
N VAL A 261 23.63 -7.08 -9.76
CA VAL A 261 23.49 -8.53 -9.63
C VAL A 261 24.79 -9.19 -10.05
N GLY A 262 25.43 -9.90 -9.09
CA GLY A 262 26.76 -10.51 -9.23
C GLY A 262 26.78 -11.78 -10.08
N ASP A 263 28.00 -12.28 -10.28
CA ASP A 263 28.28 -13.44 -11.12
C ASP A 263 27.58 -14.70 -10.61
N GLY A 264 26.93 -15.43 -11.51
CA GLY A 264 26.24 -16.70 -11.19
C GLY A 264 25.05 -16.57 -10.24
N ALA A 265 24.62 -15.35 -9.88
CA ALA A 265 23.43 -15.15 -9.07
C ALA A 265 22.18 -15.60 -9.81
N ASN A 266 21.20 -16.15 -9.06
CA ASN A 266 19.88 -16.52 -9.55
C ASN A 266 18.83 -15.61 -8.91
N VAL A 267 18.09 -14.84 -9.74
CA VAL A 267 17.05 -13.91 -9.27
C VAL A 267 15.74 -14.21 -9.97
N GLY A 268 14.73 -14.51 -9.17
CA GLY A 268 13.40 -14.92 -9.64
C GLY A 268 13.21 -16.45 -9.64
N PRO A 269 11.98 -16.93 -9.98
CA PRO A 269 10.81 -16.12 -10.34
C PRO A 269 10.24 -15.32 -9.15
N ARG A 270 9.36 -14.36 -9.48
CA ARG A 270 8.66 -13.52 -8.49
C ARG A 270 9.61 -12.79 -7.53
N ALA A 271 10.76 -12.35 -8.02
CA ALA A 271 11.65 -11.47 -7.28
C ALA A 271 11.34 -10.01 -7.65
N ILE A 272 11.02 -9.21 -6.64
CA ILE A 272 10.83 -7.75 -6.75
C ILE A 272 11.94 -7.11 -5.94
N ILE A 273 12.95 -6.64 -6.64
CA ILE A 273 14.16 -6.06 -6.06
C ILE A 273 14.08 -4.55 -6.19
N GLY A 274 14.22 -3.84 -5.08
CA GLY A 274 14.21 -2.39 -5.00
C GLY A 274 15.40 -1.72 -5.65
N ARG A 275 15.52 -0.42 -5.46
CA ARG A 275 16.60 0.42 -6.00
C ARG A 275 17.87 0.30 -5.15
N HIS A 276 19.04 0.49 -5.78
CA HIS A 276 20.35 0.48 -5.09
C HIS A 276 20.66 -0.80 -4.31
N VAL A 277 20.02 -1.92 -4.67
CA VAL A 277 20.26 -3.22 -4.04
C VAL A 277 21.53 -3.86 -4.61
N ARG A 278 22.27 -4.59 -3.76
CA ARG A 278 23.42 -5.40 -4.18
C ARG A 278 23.14 -6.87 -3.93
N ILE A 279 23.14 -7.67 -4.98
CA ILE A 279 23.03 -9.13 -4.91
C ILE A 279 24.42 -9.72 -5.24
N GLY A 280 25.00 -10.40 -4.27
CA GLY A 280 26.34 -10.99 -4.38
C GLY A 280 26.42 -12.18 -5.33
N GLU A 281 27.66 -12.63 -5.57
CA GLU A 281 27.94 -13.76 -6.46
C GLU A 281 27.24 -15.04 -5.96
N LYS A 282 26.66 -15.81 -6.90
CA LYS A 282 25.98 -17.07 -6.64
C LYS A 282 24.85 -16.98 -5.58
N ALA A 283 24.40 -15.78 -5.24
CA ALA A 283 23.23 -15.62 -4.38
C ALA A 283 21.96 -16.09 -5.11
N ASN A 284 21.02 -16.65 -4.35
CA ASN A 284 19.73 -17.13 -4.85
C ASN A 284 18.60 -16.37 -4.19
N VAL A 285 17.80 -15.63 -4.99
CA VAL A 285 16.69 -14.78 -4.50
C VAL A 285 15.42 -15.11 -5.25
N VAL A 286 14.48 -15.80 -4.59
CA VAL A 286 13.26 -16.36 -5.21
C VAL A 286 12.01 -15.93 -4.42
N GLU A 287 10.91 -15.61 -5.12
CA GLU A 287 9.63 -15.22 -4.50
C GLU A 287 9.76 -14.13 -3.40
N THR A 288 10.73 -13.24 -3.54
CA THR A 288 11.15 -12.29 -2.50
C THR A 288 10.84 -10.86 -2.91
N ILE A 289 10.35 -10.07 -1.96
CA ILE A 289 10.19 -8.62 -2.08
C ILE A 289 11.29 -7.98 -1.25
N MET A 290 12.16 -7.22 -1.90
CA MET A 290 13.29 -6.54 -1.27
C MET A 290 13.16 -5.04 -1.50
N PHE A 291 13.19 -4.27 -0.41
CA PHE A 291 13.10 -2.82 -0.47
C PHE A 291 14.46 -2.22 -0.90
N ASP A 292 14.54 -0.92 -0.95
CA ASP A 292 15.72 -0.21 -1.44
C ASP A 292 16.95 -0.42 -0.53
N ASN A 293 18.15 -0.19 -1.07
CA ASN A 293 19.43 -0.15 -0.35
C ASN A 293 19.84 -1.46 0.36
N ALA A 294 19.19 -2.58 0.08
CA ALA A 294 19.56 -3.86 0.71
C ALA A 294 20.81 -4.48 0.08
N GLU A 295 21.55 -5.23 0.88
CA GLU A 295 22.75 -5.96 0.45
C GLU A 295 22.61 -7.46 0.77
N VAL A 296 22.90 -8.30 -0.22
CA VAL A 296 22.90 -9.77 -0.10
C VAL A 296 24.29 -10.27 -0.41
N GLY A 297 24.93 -10.91 0.55
CA GLY A 297 26.26 -11.52 0.41
C GLY A 297 26.27 -12.73 -0.52
N SER A 298 27.48 -13.08 -0.96
CA SER A 298 27.69 -14.19 -1.89
C SER A 298 27.24 -15.54 -1.29
N ASN A 299 26.73 -16.44 -2.16
CA ASN A 299 26.22 -17.77 -1.83
C ASN A 299 25.02 -17.79 -0.87
N SER A 300 24.40 -16.64 -0.57
CA SER A 300 23.21 -16.59 0.28
C SER A 300 21.94 -16.98 -0.47
N SER A 301 20.99 -17.60 0.23
CA SER A 301 19.72 -18.05 -0.34
C SER A 301 18.55 -17.45 0.41
N ILE A 302 17.71 -16.67 -0.30
CA ILE A 302 16.54 -15.99 0.24
C ILE A 302 15.32 -16.46 -0.54
N GLU A 303 14.40 -17.13 0.14
CA GLU A 303 13.20 -17.64 -0.49
C GLU A 303 11.93 -17.16 0.22
N GLY A 304 11.01 -16.60 -0.54
CA GLY A 304 9.69 -16.24 -0.06
C GLY A 304 9.67 -15.26 1.10
N ALA A 305 10.64 -14.35 1.19
CA ALA A 305 10.79 -13.37 2.25
C ALA A 305 10.34 -11.96 1.85
N VAL A 306 10.14 -11.10 2.84
CA VAL A 306 10.07 -9.65 2.67
C VAL A 306 11.26 -9.04 3.41
N VAL A 307 12.09 -8.32 2.68
CA VAL A 307 13.32 -7.68 3.19
C VAL A 307 13.16 -6.17 3.11
N GLY A 308 13.22 -5.50 4.25
CA GLY A 308 13.07 -4.07 4.40
C GLY A 308 14.24 -3.25 3.86
N ASP A 309 14.12 -1.94 3.99
CA ASP A 309 15.13 -1.00 3.52
C ASP A 309 16.45 -1.13 4.29
N SER A 310 17.57 -0.94 3.59
CA SER A 310 18.92 -0.90 4.18
C SER A 310 19.29 -2.13 5.03
N VAL A 311 18.75 -3.30 4.68
CA VAL A 311 19.11 -4.57 5.32
C VAL A 311 20.42 -5.08 4.76
N ARG A 312 21.31 -5.56 5.63
CA ARG A 312 22.57 -6.21 5.26
C ARG A 312 22.51 -7.70 5.58
N ILE A 313 22.63 -8.53 4.55
CA ILE A 313 22.65 -9.99 4.65
C ILE A 313 24.06 -10.44 4.27
N GLY A 314 24.76 -11.11 5.18
CA GLY A 314 26.09 -11.64 5.00
C GLY A 314 26.18 -12.75 3.96
N ARG A 315 27.34 -13.40 3.90
CA ARG A 315 27.62 -14.54 3.00
C ARG A 315 27.07 -15.84 3.55
N GLU A 316 26.64 -16.74 2.65
CA GLU A 316 26.19 -18.09 3.03
C GLU A 316 25.00 -18.09 4.01
N VAL A 317 24.21 -16.99 4.01
CA VAL A 317 23.01 -16.86 4.83
C VAL A 317 21.84 -17.59 4.15
N VAL A 318 21.01 -18.25 4.94
CA VAL A 318 19.77 -18.88 4.46
C VAL A 318 18.56 -18.26 5.13
N ILE A 319 17.67 -17.64 4.35
CA ILE A 319 16.41 -17.09 4.84
C ILE A 319 15.25 -17.84 4.18
N GLN A 320 14.43 -18.50 5.03
CA GLN A 320 13.33 -19.32 4.55
C GLN A 320 12.01 -18.56 4.43
N LYS A 321 11.07 -19.16 3.71
CA LYS A 321 9.76 -18.62 3.35
C LYS A 321 8.95 -18.11 4.54
N GLY A 322 8.23 -16.99 4.31
CA GLY A 322 7.37 -16.38 5.30
C GLY A 322 8.10 -15.37 6.20
N SER A 323 9.44 -15.35 6.16
CA SER A 323 10.21 -14.44 7.00
C SER A 323 10.08 -12.99 6.56
N VAL A 324 10.07 -12.08 7.54
CA VAL A 324 9.98 -10.63 7.35
C VAL A 324 11.13 -9.98 8.12
N ILE A 325 12.06 -9.43 7.37
CA ILE A 325 13.24 -8.74 7.90
C ILE A 325 12.98 -7.24 7.80
N SER A 326 12.89 -6.55 8.92
CA SER A 326 12.59 -5.12 8.91
C SER A 326 13.84 -4.29 8.56
N SER A 327 13.66 -2.97 8.43
CA SER A 327 14.72 -2.07 7.97
C SER A 327 15.92 -2.01 8.93
N HIS A 328 17.10 -1.78 8.36
CA HIS A 328 18.37 -1.63 9.10
C HIS A 328 18.77 -2.85 9.93
N VAL A 329 18.35 -4.03 9.55
CA VAL A 329 18.78 -5.29 10.16
C VAL A 329 20.11 -5.72 9.52
N THR A 330 21.04 -6.23 10.33
CA THR A 330 22.26 -6.88 9.86
C THR A 330 22.22 -8.35 10.24
N ILE A 331 22.35 -9.24 9.25
CA ILE A 331 22.46 -10.69 9.44
C ILE A 331 23.90 -11.09 9.05
N HIS A 332 24.65 -11.65 9.99
CA HIS A 332 26.04 -12.02 9.77
C HIS A 332 26.18 -13.27 8.89
N ASP A 333 27.41 -13.55 8.46
CA ASP A 333 27.76 -14.68 7.61
C ASP A 333 27.31 -16.03 8.23
N ASN A 334 26.91 -16.99 7.41
CA ASN A 334 26.52 -18.36 7.75
C ASN A 334 25.25 -18.52 8.62
N VAL A 335 24.54 -17.46 8.92
CA VAL A 335 23.30 -17.51 9.73
C VAL A 335 22.15 -18.15 8.96
N ARG A 336 21.37 -18.97 9.65
CA ARG A 336 20.12 -19.54 9.14
C ARG A 336 18.91 -18.94 9.85
N VAL A 337 17.99 -18.41 9.07
CA VAL A 337 16.69 -17.89 9.53
C VAL A 337 15.61 -18.84 9.02
N THR A 338 14.96 -19.55 9.95
CA THR A 338 13.89 -20.49 9.61
C THR A 338 12.63 -19.78 9.12
N ARG A 339 11.58 -20.55 8.83
CA ARG A 339 10.30 -20.03 8.31
C ARG A 339 9.59 -19.14 9.32
N ASP A 340 8.82 -18.17 8.79
CA ASP A 340 7.88 -17.34 9.56
C ASP A 340 8.56 -16.60 10.73
N VAL A 341 9.77 -16.09 10.50
CA VAL A 341 10.53 -15.26 11.45
C VAL A 341 10.31 -13.78 11.12
N TYR A 342 10.01 -12.99 12.14
CA TYR A 342 9.74 -11.56 12.03
C TYR A 342 10.81 -10.77 12.80
N ILE A 343 11.83 -10.26 12.10
CA ILE A 343 12.94 -9.53 12.72
C ILE A 343 12.62 -8.06 12.77
N HIS A 344 12.68 -7.48 13.97
CA HIS A 344 12.40 -6.06 14.22
C HIS A 344 13.53 -5.16 13.70
N PRO A 345 13.28 -3.84 13.49
CA PRO A 345 14.28 -2.93 12.95
C PRO A 345 15.53 -2.84 13.83
N HIS A 346 16.67 -2.50 13.19
CA HIS A 346 17.94 -2.22 13.87
C HIS A 346 18.48 -3.41 14.70
N ARG A 347 18.21 -4.64 14.26
CA ARG A 347 18.74 -5.85 14.91
C ARG A 347 20.01 -6.33 14.21
N GLU A 348 20.89 -6.89 15.01
CA GLU A 348 22.10 -7.57 14.57
C GLU A 348 21.99 -9.05 14.93
N ILE A 349 22.03 -9.93 13.91
CA ILE A 349 21.79 -11.36 14.03
C ILE A 349 23.09 -12.09 13.69
N ASN A 350 23.70 -12.71 14.68
CA ASN A 350 24.97 -13.41 14.58
C ASN A 350 24.88 -14.93 14.87
N GLU A 351 23.67 -15.42 15.18
CA GLU A 351 23.38 -16.82 15.46
C GLU A 351 22.14 -17.28 14.69
N ASP A 352 22.02 -18.59 14.48
CA ASP A 352 20.89 -19.21 13.81
C ASP A 352 19.57 -18.93 14.54
N ILE A 353 18.52 -18.57 13.80
CA ILE A 353 17.16 -18.48 14.31
C ILE A 353 16.39 -19.70 13.86
N LEU A 354 16.23 -20.67 14.75
CA LEU A 354 15.66 -21.97 14.46
C LEU A 354 14.17 -22.10 14.80
N ASN A 355 13.59 -21.11 15.47
CA ASN A 355 12.18 -21.07 15.84
C ASN A 355 11.47 -19.91 15.14
N SER A 356 10.24 -20.16 14.63
CA SER A 356 9.38 -19.12 14.09
C SER A 356 8.95 -18.12 15.17
N GLY A 357 8.65 -16.88 14.76
CA GLY A 357 8.16 -15.83 15.66
C GLY A 357 8.91 -14.51 15.55
N HIS A 358 8.71 -13.64 16.54
CA HIS A 358 9.30 -12.31 16.55
C HIS A 358 10.67 -12.27 17.24
N VAL A 359 11.63 -11.63 16.59
CA VAL A 359 12.96 -11.31 17.12
C VAL A 359 12.97 -9.79 17.39
N VAL A 360 12.94 -9.45 18.69
CA VAL A 360 12.70 -8.08 19.18
C VAL A 360 13.97 -7.45 19.70
#